data_0d20093385f3cb26bc10286d76e18448
#
_entry.id   0d20093385f3cb26bc10286d76e18448
#
_cell.length_a   1.000
_cell.length_b   1.000
_cell.length_c   1.000
_cell.angle_alpha   90.00
_cell.angle_beta   90.00
_cell.angle_gamma   90.00
#
_symmetry.space_group_name_H-M   'P 1'
#
loop_
_entity.id
_entity.type
_entity.pdbx_description
1 polymer ?
#
loop_
_entity_poly.entity_id
_entity_poly.type
_entity_poly.pdbx_seq_one_letter_code
_entity_poly.pdbx_strand_id
1 'polypeptide(L)'
;MAEKIVQTAGRTALGEFSPDFAHFNDDVLFGENWNNQDIDLKTRCIITVVALMSSGITDSSLKYHLMNAKAHGVTQKEIAAIITHTAFYTGWPKGWAVFNLAKEVWETEA
;
A
#
# COMPACT_ATOMS: atom_id res chain seq x y z
N MET A 1 0.84 4.45 21.38
CA MET A 1 -0.51 4.32 20.80
C MET A 1 -0.41 4.31 19.28
N ALA A 2 -1.07 3.35 18.66
CA ALA A 2 -0.99 3.27 17.19
C ALA A 2 -1.71 4.45 16.56
N GLU A 3 -1.16 4.92 15.46
CA GLU A 3 -1.78 5.95 14.65
C GLU A 3 -3.09 5.44 14.07
N LYS A 4 -4.11 6.27 14.11
CA LYS A 4 -5.41 5.90 13.55
C LYS A 4 -5.48 6.32 12.08
N ILE A 5 -5.85 5.38 11.22
CA ILE A 5 -6.04 5.65 9.79
C ILE A 5 -7.43 6.25 9.59
N VAL A 6 -7.47 7.38 8.88
CA VAL A 6 -8.71 8.03 8.45
C VAL A 6 -8.60 8.29 6.95
N GLN A 7 -9.59 7.86 6.19
CA GLN A 7 -9.59 8.04 4.75
C GLN A 7 -10.94 8.60 4.30
N THR A 8 -10.90 9.53 3.38
CA THR A 8 -12.10 10.15 2.80
C THR A 8 -12.10 10.14 1.28
N ALA A 9 -11.11 9.48 0.67
CA ALA A 9 -10.96 9.47 -0.78
C ALA A 9 -12.17 8.86 -1.50
N GLY A 10 -12.79 7.85 -0.88
CA GLY A 10 -13.97 7.23 -1.46
C GLY A 10 -15.13 8.21 -1.58
N ARG A 11 -15.40 8.93 -0.50
CA ARG A 11 -16.48 9.94 -0.51
C ARG A 11 -16.17 11.06 -1.48
N THR A 12 -14.92 11.49 -1.51
CA THR A 12 -14.51 12.59 -2.39
C THR A 12 -14.66 12.22 -3.86
N ALA A 13 -14.20 11.03 -4.23
CA ALA A 13 -14.17 10.60 -5.63
C ALA A 13 -15.48 9.97 -6.09
N LEU A 14 -16.14 9.19 -5.25
CA LEU A 14 -17.23 8.31 -5.64
C LEU A 14 -18.49 8.43 -4.77
N GLY A 15 -18.53 9.37 -3.83
CA GLY A 15 -19.64 9.44 -2.88
C GLY A 15 -21.01 9.58 -3.53
N GLU A 16 -21.11 10.32 -4.64
CA GLU A 16 -22.37 10.48 -5.35
C GLU A 16 -22.63 9.35 -6.33
N PHE A 17 -21.58 8.88 -7.00
CA PHE A 17 -21.72 7.82 -8.00
C PHE A 17 -21.98 6.46 -7.35
N SER A 18 -21.28 6.15 -6.28
CA SER A 18 -21.42 4.88 -5.57
C SER A 18 -21.24 5.09 -4.08
N PRO A 19 -22.31 5.48 -3.39
CA PRO A 19 -22.22 5.72 -1.93
C PRO A 19 -21.83 4.46 -1.15
N ASP A 20 -22.25 3.29 -1.60
CA ASP A 20 -21.89 2.04 -0.93
C ASP A 20 -20.38 1.77 -1.03
N PHE A 21 -19.82 1.90 -2.23
CA PHE A 21 -18.38 1.68 -2.39
C PHE A 21 -17.58 2.70 -1.58
N ALA A 22 -18.02 3.97 -1.60
CA ALA A 22 -17.37 5.01 -0.83
C ALA A 22 -17.38 4.68 0.67
N HIS A 23 -18.53 4.22 1.17
CA HIS A 23 -18.66 3.80 2.56
C HIS A 23 -17.72 2.65 2.90
N PHE A 24 -17.73 1.61 2.07
CA PHE A 24 -16.85 0.45 2.31
C PHE A 24 -15.38 0.84 2.25
N ASN A 25 -15.01 1.71 1.32
CA ASN A 25 -13.62 2.17 1.23
C ASN A 25 -13.22 2.97 2.46
N ASP A 26 -14.00 4.00 2.81
CA ASP A 26 -13.59 4.94 3.85
C ASP A 26 -13.82 4.40 5.26
N ASP A 27 -14.99 3.82 5.51
CA ASP A 27 -15.40 3.47 6.86
C ASP A 27 -15.04 2.03 7.24
N VAL A 28 -15.08 1.10 6.29
CA VAL A 28 -14.84 -0.31 6.58
C VAL A 28 -13.40 -0.69 6.28
N LEU A 29 -12.94 -0.53 5.03
CA LEU A 29 -11.58 -0.90 4.68
C LEU A 29 -10.57 -0.09 5.50
N PHE A 30 -10.63 1.22 5.41
CA PHE A 30 -9.66 2.06 6.10
C PHE A 30 -10.05 2.36 7.55
N GLY A 31 -11.33 2.60 7.82
CA GLY A 31 -11.77 2.96 9.17
C GLY A 31 -11.76 1.81 10.15
N GLU A 32 -12.06 0.61 9.69
CA GLU A 32 -12.10 -0.57 10.56
C GLU A 32 -10.94 -1.51 10.33
N ASN A 33 -10.74 -2.00 9.09
CA ASN A 33 -9.72 -3.01 8.85
C ASN A 33 -8.31 -2.50 9.06
N TRP A 34 -7.97 -1.35 8.50
CA TRP A 34 -6.62 -0.79 8.65
C TRP A 34 -6.30 -0.39 10.08
N ASN A 35 -7.32 -0.16 10.91
CA ASN A 35 -7.15 0.21 12.33
C ASN A 35 -7.24 -0.99 13.26
N ASN A 36 -7.44 -2.18 12.75
CA ASN A 36 -7.44 -3.40 13.56
C ASN A 36 -6.03 -3.66 14.09
N GLN A 37 -5.92 -3.91 15.40
CA GLN A 37 -4.65 -3.98 16.10
C GLN A 37 -4.03 -5.38 16.13
N ASP A 38 -4.63 -6.36 15.45
CA ASP A 38 -4.10 -7.73 15.46
C ASP A 38 -2.76 -7.82 14.74
N ILE A 39 -2.54 -6.96 13.72
CA ILE A 39 -1.23 -6.77 13.11
C ILE A 39 -0.97 -5.26 13.00
N ASP A 40 0.30 -4.87 13.00
CA ASP A 40 0.63 -3.44 13.02
C ASP A 40 0.54 -2.80 11.63
N LEU A 41 0.59 -1.48 11.58
CA LEU A 41 0.46 -0.73 10.33
C LEU A 41 1.60 -1.02 9.36
N LYS A 42 2.81 -1.15 9.87
CA LYS A 42 3.97 -1.47 9.02
C LYS A 42 3.75 -2.80 8.30
N THR A 43 3.28 -3.81 9.03
CA THR A 43 3.00 -5.13 8.47
C THR A 43 1.86 -5.04 7.44
N ARG A 44 0.80 -4.28 7.72
CA ARG A 44 -0.30 -4.11 6.77
C ARG A 44 0.18 -3.47 5.48
N CYS A 45 1.06 -2.48 5.57
CA CYS A 45 1.64 -1.85 4.39
C CYS A 45 2.42 -2.84 3.54
N ILE A 46 3.23 -3.69 4.19
CA ILE A 46 4.02 -4.71 3.48
C ILE A 46 3.10 -5.71 2.79
N ILE A 47 2.08 -6.22 3.49
CA ILE A 47 1.13 -7.17 2.93
C ILE A 47 0.43 -6.57 1.71
N THR A 48 0.03 -5.30 1.80
CA THR A 48 -0.68 -4.62 0.71
C THR A 48 0.21 -4.48 -0.52
N VAL A 49 1.46 -4.06 -0.33
CA VAL A 49 2.42 -3.94 -1.43
C VAL A 49 2.63 -5.30 -2.11
N VAL A 50 2.84 -6.34 -1.33
CA VAL A 50 3.04 -7.70 -1.85
C VAL A 50 1.81 -8.18 -2.61
N ALA A 51 0.61 -7.94 -2.05
CA ALA A 51 -0.64 -8.35 -2.70
C ALA A 51 -0.83 -7.66 -4.05
N LEU A 52 -0.60 -6.34 -4.11
CA LEU A 52 -0.75 -5.58 -5.36
C LEU A 52 0.28 -6.02 -6.39
N MET A 53 1.54 -6.14 -5.99
CA MET A 53 2.61 -6.62 -6.88
C MET A 53 2.26 -7.98 -7.44
N SER A 54 1.84 -8.91 -6.59
CA SER A 54 1.51 -10.28 -6.99
C SER A 54 0.33 -10.33 -7.95
N SER A 55 -0.60 -9.39 -7.82
CA SER A 55 -1.78 -9.28 -8.69
C SER A 55 -1.47 -8.53 -9.99
N GLY A 56 -0.26 -8.04 -10.17
CA GLY A 56 0.13 -7.30 -11.37
C GLY A 56 -0.32 -5.85 -11.38
N ILE A 57 -0.70 -5.29 -10.23
CA ILE A 57 -1.10 -3.89 -10.14
C ILE A 57 0.16 -3.08 -9.85
N THR A 58 0.65 -2.37 -10.87
CA THR A 58 1.92 -1.65 -10.82
C THR A 58 1.77 -0.18 -11.23
N ASP A 59 0.60 0.38 -10.99
CA ASP A 59 0.28 1.77 -11.32
C ASP A 59 0.35 2.67 -10.08
N SER A 60 -0.37 3.79 -10.13
CA SER A 60 -0.39 4.76 -9.04
C SER A 60 -0.94 4.19 -7.74
N SER A 61 -1.79 3.16 -7.80
CA SER A 61 -2.29 2.50 -6.59
C SER A 61 -1.15 1.86 -5.80
N LEU A 62 -0.25 1.16 -6.51
CA LEU A 62 0.91 0.58 -5.86
C LEU A 62 1.83 1.67 -5.31
N LYS A 63 2.06 2.72 -6.10
CA LYS A 63 2.93 3.82 -5.64
C LYS A 63 2.41 4.44 -4.35
N TYR A 64 1.09 4.65 -4.25
CA TYR A 64 0.46 5.15 -3.03
C TYR A 64 0.79 4.27 -1.83
N HIS A 65 0.67 2.95 -1.99
CA HIS A 65 0.94 2.03 -0.89
C HIS A 65 2.43 1.90 -0.58
N LEU A 66 3.31 2.10 -1.56
CA LEU A 66 4.75 2.19 -1.30
C LEU A 66 5.07 3.44 -0.45
N MET A 67 4.42 4.56 -0.76
CA MET A 67 4.57 5.78 0.03
C MET A 67 4.10 5.57 1.47
N ASN A 68 2.97 4.88 1.64
CA ASN A 68 2.47 4.54 2.98
C ASN A 68 3.45 3.63 3.73
N ALA A 69 4.04 2.66 3.02
CA ALA A 69 5.02 1.76 3.63
C ALA A 69 6.22 2.55 4.15
N LYS A 70 6.73 3.47 3.35
CA LYS A 70 7.83 4.34 3.77
C LYS A 70 7.44 5.16 4.99
N ALA A 71 6.25 5.75 4.96
CA ALA A 71 5.77 6.60 6.06
C ALA A 71 5.62 5.82 7.37
N HIS A 72 5.35 4.52 7.29
CA HIS A 72 5.17 3.68 8.47
C HIS A 72 6.40 2.84 8.81
N GLY A 73 7.57 3.26 8.34
CA GLY A 73 8.83 2.73 8.84
C GLY A 73 9.47 1.61 8.04
N VAL A 74 8.95 1.31 6.85
CA VAL A 74 9.62 0.35 5.98
C VAL A 74 10.83 1.05 5.35
N THR A 75 12.02 0.52 5.64
CA THR A 75 13.26 1.12 5.15
C THR A 75 13.52 0.73 3.69
N GLN A 76 14.43 1.48 3.04
CA GLN A 76 14.86 1.12 1.68
C GLN A 76 15.40 -0.30 1.63
N LYS A 77 16.20 -0.68 2.62
CA LYS A 77 16.78 -2.03 2.66
C LYS A 77 15.70 -3.09 2.81
N GLU A 78 14.69 -2.82 3.64
CA GLU A 78 13.58 -3.74 3.84
C GLU A 78 12.74 -3.88 2.57
N ILE A 79 12.36 -2.77 1.95
CA ILE A 79 11.52 -2.85 0.75
C ILE A 79 12.26 -3.54 -0.40
N ALA A 80 13.56 -3.32 -0.52
CA ALA A 80 14.36 -4.02 -1.53
C ALA A 80 14.33 -5.53 -1.31
N ALA A 81 14.46 -5.98 -0.07
CA ALA A 81 14.40 -7.40 0.25
C ALA A 81 13.00 -7.98 0.01
N ILE A 82 11.96 -7.23 0.35
CA ILE A 82 10.56 -7.65 0.16
C ILE A 82 10.26 -7.85 -1.32
N ILE A 83 10.60 -6.86 -2.15
CA ILE A 83 10.35 -6.93 -3.59
C ILE A 83 11.15 -8.07 -4.22
N THR A 84 12.41 -8.20 -3.85
CA THR A 84 13.27 -9.26 -4.37
C THR A 84 12.71 -10.64 -4.05
N HIS A 85 12.35 -10.86 -2.80
CA HIS A 85 11.77 -12.13 -2.39
C HIS A 85 10.49 -12.44 -3.16
N THR A 86 9.60 -11.45 -3.24
CA THR A 86 8.31 -11.61 -3.93
C THR A 86 8.51 -11.93 -5.41
N ALA A 87 9.50 -11.30 -6.05
CA ALA A 87 9.77 -11.49 -7.48
C ALA A 87 10.15 -12.94 -7.82
N PHE A 88 10.81 -13.65 -6.90
CA PHE A 88 11.12 -15.06 -7.11
C PHE A 88 9.86 -15.92 -7.24
N TYR A 89 8.77 -15.50 -6.60
CA TYR A 89 7.53 -16.28 -6.58
C TYR A 89 6.50 -15.80 -7.60
N THR A 90 6.58 -14.55 -8.05
CA THR A 90 5.55 -13.95 -8.90
C THR A 90 6.04 -13.54 -10.28
N GLY A 91 7.35 -13.56 -10.52
CA GLY A 91 7.92 -13.21 -11.80
C GLY A 91 8.80 -11.98 -11.74
N TRP A 92 9.96 -12.10 -12.38
CA TRP A 92 10.97 -11.06 -12.38
C TRP A 92 10.51 -9.73 -13.01
N PRO A 93 9.72 -9.75 -14.10
CA PRO A 93 9.21 -8.49 -14.66
C PRO A 93 8.37 -7.66 -13.69
N LYS A 94 7.60 -8.32 -12.81
CA LYS A 94 6.86 -7.60 -11.77
C LYS A 94 7.83 -6.94 -10.80
N GLY A 95 8.92 -7.62 -10.48
CA GLY A 95 9.97 -7.06 -9.63
C GLY A 95 10.55 -5.79 -10.22
N TRP A 96 10.86 -5.80 -11.51
CA TRP A 96 11.36 -4.60 -12.20
C TRP A 96 10.37 -3.44 -12.12
N ALA A 97 9.10 -3.70 -12.40
CA ALA A 97 8.09 -2.66 -12.38
C ALA A 97 7.95 -2.03 -10.99
N VAL A 98 7.95 -2.87 -9.96
CA VAL A 98 7.79 -2.39 -8.59
C VAL A 98 9.05 -1.66 -8.11
N PHE A 99 10.24 -2.15 -8.47
CA PHE A 99 11.48 -1.45 -8.14
C PHE A 99 11.56 -0.06 -8.76
N ASN A 100 11.06 0.09 -9.99
CA ASN A 100 11.06 1.42 -10.61
C ASN A 100 10.23 2.41 -9.79
N LEU A 101 9.08 1.97 -9.28
CA LEU A 101 8.25 2.80 -8.40
C LEU A 101 8.89 3.01 -7.03
N ALA A 102 9.41 1.94 -6.44
CA ALA A 102 10.01 2.01 -5.11
C ALA A 102 11.23 2.93 -5.10
N LYS A 103 12.02 2.89 -6.16
CA LYS A 103 13.18 3.77 -6.28
C LYS A 103 12.76 5.24 -6.22
N GLU A 104 11.71 5.60 -6.95
CA GLU A 104 11.19 6.96 -6.89
C GLU A 104 10.79 7.36 -5.47
N VAL A 105 10.08 6.47 -4.78
CA VAL A 105 9.54 6.76 -3.44
C VAL A 105 10.66 6.91 -2.41
N TRP A 106 11.61 5.98 -2.38
CA TRP A 106 12.65 6.01 -1.34
C TRP A 106 13.78 6.95 -1.64
N GLU A 107 14.00 7.32 -2.88
CA GLU A 107 15.02 8.30 -3.23
C GLU A 107 14.51 9.74 -3.16
N THR A 108 13.20 9.92 -3.03
CA THR A 108 12.63 11.25 -2.86
C THR A 108 12.87 11.72 -1.44
N GLU A 109 13.38 12.93 -1.28
CA GLU A 109 13.55 13.54 0.02
C GLU A 109 12.18 13.98 0.55
N ALA A 110 11.92 13.66 1.80
CA ALA A 110 10.66 13.97 2.42
C ALA A 110 10.45 15.48 2.59
#